data_c6608d8adb5a5f154bf8208a4e1d9931
#
_entry.id   c6608d8adb5a5f154bf8208a4e1d9931
#
_cell.length_a   1.000
_cell.length_b   1.000
_cell.length_c   1.000
_cell.angle_alpha   90.00
_cell.angle_beta   90.00
_cell.angle_gamma   90.00
#
_symmetry.space_group_name_H-M   'P 1'
#
loop_
_entity.id
_entity.type
_entity.pdbx_description
1 polymer ?
#
loop_
_entity_poly.entity_id
_entity_poly.type
_entity_poly.pdbx_seq_one_letter_code
_entity_poly.pdbx_strand_id
1 'polypeptide(L)'
;MQSTARISRASAKALLVVLGAGMLAALPVAAKQSDRNAQVQVDAKSFDGKQQPQGIVIYTGNVIITQGTLKVTGAKATVYLNDDNSVKRVIVDGGPATMQQQDDDGNWMHGRANNVDYKVEEDYAVLTGNAHIDQPVKGTADGDKLTYNTKDSTMTGESNSGAPVHMTFQPKNTTPAAAPANPAASDTKKP
;
A
#
# COMPACT_ATOMS: atom_id res chain seq x y z
N MET A 1 23.22 79.84 -10.63
CA MET A 1 23.97 80.04 -9.39
C MET A 1 24.27 78.76 -8.76
N GLN A 2 25.56 78.49 -8.63
CA GLN A 2 26.16 77.28 -8.11
C GLN A 2 25.96 77.16 -6.61
N SER A 3 25.77 76.00 -6.04
CA SER A 3 26.36 75.68 -4.74
C SER A 3 26.62 74.19 -4.60
N THR A 4 27.86 73.93 -4.51
CA THR A 4 28.51 72.65 -4.19
C THR A 4 28.49 72.41 -2.68
N ALA A 5 28.20 71.21 -2.21
CA ALA A 5 28.57 70.74 -0.85
C ALA A 5 28.89 69.26 -0.86
N ARG A 6 29.94 69.04 -0.55
CA ARG A 6 31.06 68.16 -0.05
C ARG A 6 30.60 66.83 0.55
N ILE A 7 31.27 65.83 0.06
CA ILE A 7 31.45 64.47 0.53
C ILE A 7 31.94 64.39 1.99
N SER A 8 31.30 63.53 2.78
CA SER A 8 31.94 63.00 3.99
C SER A 8 31.89 61.49 3.97
N ARG A 9 33.06 60.89 3.93
CA ARG A 9 33.32 59.46 4.06
C ARG A 9 33.27 59.05 5.52
N ALA A 10 32.34 58.19 5.91
CA ALA A 10 32.41 57.44 7.15
C ALA A 10 32.38 55.94 6.85
N SER A 11 33.50 55.32 7.10
CA SER A 11 33.67 53.86 7.02
C SER A 11 32.90 53.19 8.15
N ALA A 12 31.87 52.42 7.84
CA ALA A 12 31.26 51.47 8.77
C ALA A 12 31.51 50.07 8.27
N LYS A 13 32.35 49.34 9.00
CA LYS A 13 32.58 47.88 8.83
C LYS A 13 31.28 47.15 9.19
N ALA A 14 30.54 46.76 8.20
CA ALA A 14 29.39 45.86 8.42
C ALA A 14 29.91 44.42 8.53
N LEU A 15 29.77 43.87 9.73
CA LEU A 15 30.01 42.47 10.08
C LEU A 15 28.89 41.64 9.48
N LEU A 16 29.20 40.86 8.45
CA LEU A 16 28.26 39.97 7.79
C LEU A 16 28.10 38.69 8.63
N VAL A 17 27.09 38.64 9.50
CA VAL A 17 26.67 37.40 10.16
C VAL A 17 25.79 36.63 9.19
N VAL A 18 26.38 35.63 8.52
CA VAL A 18 25.63 34.65 7.73
C VAL A 18 24.96 33.68 8.69
N LEU A 19 23.72 33.95 9.03
CA LEU A 19 22.85 32.99 9.73
C LEU A 19 22.38 31.98 8.71
N GLY A 20 23.07 30.85 8.61
CA GLY A 20 22.66 29.69 7.83
C GLY A 20 21.44 29.06 8.45
N ALA A 21 20.25 29.53 8.09
CA ALA A 21 19.01 28.80 8.35
C ALA A 21 18.97 27.57 7.44
N GLY A 22 19.43 26.44 7.94
CA GLY A 22 19.23 25.13 7.33
C GLY A 22 17.74 24.82 7.29
N MET A 23 17.11 25.09 6.15
CA MET A 23 15.73 24.71 5.88
C MET A 23 15.75 23.21 5.63
N LEU A 24 15.55 22.41 6.70
CA LEU A 24 15.19 20.99 6.53
C LEU A 24 13.83 20.98 5.81
N ALA A 25 13.86 20.84 4.49
CA ALA A 25 12.69 20.48 3.73
C ALA A 25 12.27 19.09 4.17
N ALA A 26 11.29 19.00 5.08
CA ALA A 26 10.57 17.77 5.33
C ALA A 26 9.86 17.42 4.01
N LEU A 27 10.42 16.47 3.26
CA LEU A 27 9.74 15.89 2.11
C LEU A 27 8.48 15.22 2.65
N PRO A 28 7.28 15.55 2.16
CA PRO A 28 6.10 14.80 2.53
C PRO A 28 6.31 13.35 2.09
N VAL A 29 6.23 12.43 3.03
CA VAL A 29 6.21 10.99 2.75
C VAL A 29 4.86 10.69 2.12
N ALA A 30 4.81 10.73 0.79
CA ALA A 30 3.60 10.49 -0.01
C ALA A 30 3.66 9.09 -0.64
N ALA A 31 3.84 8.04 0.17
CA ALA A 31 3.97 6.68 -0.36
C ALA A 31 2.66 6.15 -0.97
N LYS A 32 1.53 6.42 -0.36
CA LYS A 32 0.21 5.92 -0.80
C LYS A 32 -0.43 6.71 -1.94
N GLN A 33 -0.20 8.01 -2.00
CA GLN A 33 -0.69 8.84 -3.10
C GLN A 33 0.02 8.51 -4.41
N SER A 34 1.25 8.00 -4.35
CA SER A 34 1.98 7.52 -5.53
C SER A 34 1.37 6.27 -6.14
N ASP A 35 0.88 5.34 -5.32
CA ASP A 35 0.29 4.08 -5.80
C ASP A 35 -0.99 4.34 -6.60
N ARG A 36 -1.84 5.27 -6.18
CA ARG A 36 -3.09 5.62 -6.87
C ARG A 36 -2.87 6.22 -8.25
N ASN A 37 -1.75 6.92 -8.44
CA ASN A 37 -1.37 7.51 -9.71
C ASN A 37 -0.53 6.55 -10.57
N ALA A 38 -0.17 5.38 -10.03
CA ALA A 38 0.54 4.38 -10.79
C ALA A 38 -0.39 3.69 -11.80
N GLN A 39 0.18 3.29 -12.92
CA GLN A 39 -0.55 2.56 -13.94
C GLN A 39 -1.02 1.21 -13.40
N VAL A 40 -2.27 0.85 -13.66
CA VAL A 40 -2.79 -0.49 -13.40
C VAL A 40 -2.31 -1.43 -14.49
N GLN A 41 -1.68 -2.53 -14.11
CA GLN A 41 -1.26 -3.60 -15.01
C GLN A 41 -2.00 -4.88 -14.66
N VAL A 42 -2.39 -5.67 -15.67
CA VAL A 42 -3.08 -6.95 -15.48
C VAL A 42 -2.43 -8.00 -16.35
N ASP A 43 -1.94 -9.06 -15.72
CA ASP A 43 -1.44 -10.27 -16.37
C ASP A 43 -2.44 -11.41 -16.15
N ALA A 44 -2.74 -12.20 -17.19
CA ALA A 44 -3.63 -13.34 -17.13
C ALA A 44 -3.35 -14.29 -18.32
N LYS A 45 -3.87 -15.53 -18.28
CA LYS A 45 -3.80 -16.44 -19.43
C LYS A 45 -4.70 -16.00 -20.58
N SER A 46 -5.86 -15.40 -20.28
CA SER A 46 -6.82 -14.93 -21.26
C SER A 46 -7.66 -13.78 -20.70
N PHE A 47 -8.21 -12.99 -21.59
CA PHE A 47 -9.24 -12.00 -21.24
C PHE A 47 -10.37 -12.02 -22.26
N ASP A 48 -11.57 -11.63 -21.82
CA ASP A 48 -12.76 -11.41 -22.62
C ASP A 48 -13.45 -10.14 -22.13
N GLY A 49 -13.92 -9.31 -23.03
CA GLY A 49 -14.62 -8.09 -22.67
C GLY A 49 -14.37 -6.93 -23.63
N LYS A 50 -14.94 -5.78 -23.30
CA LYS A 50 -14.82 -4.57 -24.09
C LYS A 50 -14.17 -3.48 -23.27
N GLN A 51 -13.03 -3.01 -23.71
CA GLN A 51 -12.36 -1.84 -23.17
C GLN A 51 -13.00 -0.56 -23.77
N GLN A 52 -14.14 -0.20 -23.22
CA GLN A 52 -14.94 0.97 -23.59
C GLN A 52 -15.54 1.62 -22.35
N PRO A 53 -16.05 2.85 -22.42
CA PRO A 53 -16.76 3.48 -21.29
C PRO A 53 -17.80 2.56 -20.68
N GLN A 54 -17.81 2.45 -19.33
CA GLN A 54 -18.67 1.54 -18.55
C GLN A 54 -18.51 0.04 -18.93
N GLY A 55 -17.39 -0.31 -19.59
CA GLY A 55 -17.12 -1.68 -20.03
C GLY A 55 -16.78 -2.61 -18.88
N ILE A 56 -16.90 -3.91 -19.17
CA ILE A 56 -16.46 -4.98 -18.25
C ILE A 56 -15.45 -5.83 -18.99
N VAL A 57 -14.31 -6.09 -18.33
CA VAL A 57 -13.27 -6.98 -18.83
C VAL A 57 -13.07 -8.10 -17.83
N ILE A 58 -13.13 -9.34 -18.30
CA ILE A 58 -12.94 -10.55 -17.50
C ILE A 58 -11.59 -11.16 -17.86
N TYR A 59 -10.74 -11.31 -16.87
CA TYR A 59 -9.43 -11.96 -16.97
C TYR A 59 -9.52 -13.34 -16.33
N THR A 60 -8.89 -14.34 -16.94
CA THR A 60 -8.96 -15.72 -16.46
C THR A 60 -7.58 -16.39 -16.51
N GLY A 61 -7.26 -17.10 -15.44
CA GLY A 61 -6.08 -17.95 -15.29
C GLY A 61 -4.84 -17.21 -14.81
N ASN A 62 -4.42 -17.49 -13.58
CA ASN A 62 -3.23 -16.91 -12.94
C ASN A 62 -3.21 -15.39 -13.03
N VAL A 63 -4.32 -14.77 -12.66
CA VAL A 63 -4.45 -13.31 -12.74
C VAL A 63 -3.54 -12.65 -11.72
N ILE A 64 -2.80 -11.64 -12.18
CA ILE A 64 -1.97 -10.76 -11.37
C ILE A 64 -2.32 -9.32 -11.75
N ILE A 65 -2.75 -8.53 -10.78
CA ILE A 65 -3.05 -7.10 -10.94
C ILE A 65 -2.09 -6.32 -10.07
N THR A 66 -1.44 -5.30 -10.64
CA THR A 66 -0.51 -4.44 -9.91
C THR A 66 -0.82 -2.97 -10.15
N GLN A 67 -0.66 -2.16 -9.08
CA GLN A 67 -0.73 -0.70 -9.12
C GLN A 67 0.19 -0.15 -8.01
N GLY A 68 1.37 0.34 -8.37
CA GLY A 68 2.38 0.71 -7.38
C GLY A 68 2.78 -0.49 -6.50
N THR A 69 2.60 -0.38 -5.17
CA THR A 69 2.87 -1.47 -4.23
C THR A 69 1.70 -2.45 -4.09
N LEU A 70 0.48 -2.03 -4.52
CA LEU A 70 -0.67 -2.91 -4.54
C LEU A 70 -0.46 -4.05 -5.53
N LYS A 71 -0.65 -5.28 -5.06
CA LYS A 71 -0.69 -6.47 -5.89
C LYS A 71 -1.84 -7.37 -5.45
N VAL A 72 -2.69 -7.76 -6.40
CA VAL A 72 -3.79 -8.71 -6.16
C VAL A 72 -3.62 -9.89 -7.09
N THR A 73 -3.81 -11.11 -6.59
CA THR A 73 -3.70 -12.32 -7.40
C THR A 73 -4.92 -13.22 -7.22
N GLY A 74 -5.26 -13.98 -8.25
CA GLY A 74 -6.36 -14.93 -8.20
C GLY A 74 -6.51 -15.79 -9.45
N ALA A 75 -7.58 -16.56 -9.51
CA ALA A 75 -7.90 -17.42 -10.66
C ALA A 75 -8.62 -16.64 -11.76
N LYS A 76 -9.46 -15.67 -11.36
CA LYS A 76 -10.29 -14.84 -12.24
C LYS A 76 -10.38 -13.44 -11.69
N ALA A 77 -10.39 -12.44 -12.58
CA ALA A 77 -10.71 -11.06 -12.21
C ALA A 77 -11.78 -10.48 -13.13
N THR A 78 -12.69 -9.71 -12.56
CA THR A 78 -13.67 -8.91 -13.30
C THR A 78 -13.38 -7.44 -13.03
N VAL A 79 -13.00 -6.71 -14.07
CA VAL A 79 -12.64 -5.28 -14.02
C VAL A 79 -13.81 -4.49 -14.61
N TYR A 80 -14.31 -3.53 -13.84
CA TYR A 80 -15.34 -2.59 -14.26
C TYR A 80 -14.69 -1.24 -14.54
N LEU A 81 -15.05 -0.64 -15.65
CA LEU A 81 -14.50 0.64 -16.10
C LEU A 81 -15.51 1.78 -15.88
N ASN A 82 -14.98 2.97 -15.68
CA ASN A 82 -15.71 4.23 -15.68
C ASN A 82 -15.99 4.76 -17.10
N ASP A 83 -16.63 5.90 -17.18
CA ASP A 83 -16.92 6.61 -18.44
C ASP A 83 -15.64 7.08 -19.16
N ASP A 84 -14.57 7.33 -18.40
CA ASP A 84 -13.26 7.74 -18.92
C ASP A 84 -12.30 6.55 -19.17
N ASN A 85 -12.79 5.31 -19.07
CA ASN A 85 -12.03 4.06 -19.14
C ASN A 85 -11.06 3.84 -17.98
N SER A 86 -11.09 4.64 -16.93
CA SER A 86 -10.37 4.32 -15.69
C SER A 86 -11.00 3.12 -14.98
N VAL A 87 -10.22 2.47 -14.11
CA VAL A 87 -10.73 1.32 -13.35
C VAL A 87 -11.59 1.80 -12.19
N LYS A 88 -12.86 1.40 -12.17
CA LYS A 88 -13.83 1.68 -11.13
C LYS A 88 -13.79 0.67 -9.99
N ARG A 89 -13.80 -0.61 -10.34
CA ARG A 89 -13.90 -1.72 -9.40
C ARG A 89 -13.23 -2.96 -9.96
N VAL A 90 -12.60 -3.73 -9.11
CA VAL A 90 -11.99 -5.02 -9.46
C VAL A 90 -12.50 -6.08 -8.50
N ILE A 91 -13.07 -7.16 -9.03
CA ILE A 91 -13.45 -8.35 -8.24
C ILE A 91 -12.52 -9.47 -8.63
N VAL A 92 -11.81 -10.05 -7.66
CA VAL A 92 -10.88 -11.15 -7.87
C VAL A 92 -11.36 -12.37 -7.10
N ASP A 93 -11.59 -13.45 -7.81
CA ASP A 93 -11.92 -14.76 -7.28
C ASP A 93 -10.68 -15.66 -7.27
N GLY A 94 -10.49 -16.41 -6.20
CA GLY A 94 -9.37 -17.35 -6.07
C GLY A 94 -9.62 -18.39 -5.00
N GLY A 95 -8.71 -19.35 -4.92
CA GLY A 95 -8.69 -20.35 -3.88
C GLY A 95 -7.32 -20.49 -3.21
N PRO A 96 -6.80 -19.50 -2.51
CA PRO A 96 -7.35 -18.15 -2.24
C PRO A 96 -7.02 -17.10 -3.32
N ALA A 97 -7.76 -15.98 -3.33
CA ALA A 97 -7.28 -14.71 -3.83
C ALA A 97 -6.39 -14.07 -2.77
N THR A 98 -5.33 -13.36 -3.20
CA THR A 98 -4.42 -12.67 -2.29
C THR A 98 -4.29 -11.20 -2.64
N MET A 99 -4.01 -10.37 -1.65
CA MET A 99 -3.77 -8.93 -1.78
C MET A 99 -2.58 -8.54 -0.93
N GLN A 100 -1.73 -7.65 -1.43
CA GLN A 100 -0.69 -7.00 -0.62
C GLN A 100 -0.57 -5.54 -1.01
N GLN A 101 -0.19 -4.70 -0.05
CA GLN A 101 0.06 -3.27 -0.25
C GLN A 101 0.94 -2.73 0.87
N GLN A 102 1.72 -1.68 0.61
CA GLN A 102 2.39 -0.92 1.65
C GLN A 102 1.49 0.21 2.18
N ASP A 103 1.57 0.48 3.49
CA ASP A 103 1.00 1.70 4.09
C ASP A 103 1.94 2.90 3.89
N ASP A 104 1.53 4.09 4.36
CA ASP A 104 2.32 5.32 4.20
C ASP A 104 3.67 5.28 4.92
N ASP A 105 3.81 4.42 5.93
CA ASP A 105 5.05 4.18 6.66
C ASP A 105 5.95 3.13 5.99
N GLY A 106 5.51 2.55 4.85
CA GLY A 106 6.21 1.50 4.13
C GLY A 106 6.02 0.09 4.71
N ASN A 107 5.13 -0.10 5.68
CA ASN A 107 4.85 -1.41 6.24
C ASN A 107 3.91 -2.19 5.32
N TRP A 108 4.21 -3.46 5.14
CA TRP A 108 3.36 -4.34 4.35
C TRP A 108 2.07 -4.73 5.08
N MET A 109 0.98 -4.77 4.32
CA MET A 109 -0.24 -5.47 4.63
C MET A 109 -0.39 -6.63 3.64
N HIS A 110 -0.77 -7.79 4.13
CA HIS A 110 -1.10 -8.97 3.32
C HIS A 110 -2.52 -9.42 3.64
N GLY A 111 -3.31 -9.62 2.60
CA GLY A 111 -4.68 -10.12 2.70
C GLY A 111 -4.86 -11.40 1.89
N ARG A 112 -5.78 -12.28 2.32
CA ARG A 112 -6.24 -13.44 1.56
C ARG A 112 -7.70 -13.71 1.86
N ALA A 113 -8.43 -14.18 0.86
CA ALA A 113 -9.83 -14.57 0.97
C ALA A 113 -10.23 -15.44 -0.24
N ASN A 114 -11.44 -15.97 -0.26
CA ASN A 114 -11.97 -16.60 -1.48
C ASN A 114 -12.28 -15.55 -2.55
N ASN A 115 -12.68 -14.35 -2.14
CA ASN A 115 -13.00 -13.23 -3.03
C ASN A 115 -12.42 -11.92 -2.46
N VAL A 116 -11.84 -11.10 -3.31
CA VAL A 116 -11.39 -9.74 -3.02
C VAL A 116 -12.13 -8.80 -3.95
N ASP A 117 -12.91 -7.89 -3.40
CA ASP A 117 -13.67 -6.85 -4.10
C ASP A 117 -13.04 -5.49 -3.78
N TYR A 118 -12.26 -4.96 -4.71
CA TYR A 118 -11.57 -3.67 -4.56
C TYR A 118 -12.34 -2.58 -5.29
N LYS A 119 -12.87 -1.64 -4.54
CA LYS A 119 -13.56 -0.45 -5.00
C LYS A 119 -12.58 0.71 -5.05
N VAL A 120 -12.06 0.99 -6.23
CA VAL A 120 -10.92 1.88 -6.43
C VAL A 120 -11.24 3.32 -5.99
N GLU A 121 -12.43 3.82 -6.33
CA GLU A 121 -12.83 5.20 -6.02
C GLU A 121 -13.17 5.41 -4.54
N GLU A 122 -13.60 4.35 -3.86
CA GLU A 122 -14.00 4.40 -2.45
C GLU A 122 -12.84 4.06 -1.52
N ASP A 123 -11.70 3.63 -2.07
CA ASP A 123 -10.53 3.18 -1.31
C ASP A 123 -10.78 1.98 -0.38
N TYR A 124 -11.71 1.10 -0.74
CA TYR A 124 -12.04 -0.07 0.05
C TYR A 124 -11.73 -1.38 -0.68
N ALA A 125 -11.10 -2.29 0.05
CA ALA A 125 -11.02 -3.69 -0.31
C ALA A 125 -11.89 -4.51 0.65
N VAL A 126 -12.83 -5.28 0.09
CA VAL A 126 -13.68 -6.21 0.84
C VAL A 126 -13.20 -7.62 0.56
N LEU A 127 -12.72 -8.30 1.59
CA LEU A 127 -12.27 -9.68 1.56
C LEU A 127 -13.38 -10.56 2.09
N THR A 128 -13.83 -11.54 1.33
CA THR A 128 -14.97 -12.39 1.70
C THR A 128 -14.63 -13.87 1.57
N GLY A 129 -15.03 -14.66 2.56
CA GLY A 129 -14.82 -16.10 2.65
C GLY A 129 -13.41 -16.46 3.11
N ASN A 130 -13.28 -16.96 4.34
CA ASN A 130 -12.01 -17.24 4.99
C ASN A 130 -11.04 -16.05 4.93
N ALA A 131 -11.58 -14.87 5.20
CA ALA A 131 -10.83 -13.63 5.10
C ALA A 131 -9.80 -13.53 6.22
N HIS A 132 -8.57 -13.18 5.83
CA HIS A 132 -7.44 -12.97 6.73
C HIS A 132 -6.66 -11.75 6.27
N ILE A 133 -6.29 -10.89 7.22
CA ILE A 133 -5.37 -9.77 6.99
C ILE A 133 -4.25 -9.85 8.01
N ASP A 134 -3.01 -9.73 7.54
CA ASP A 134 -1.79 -9.66 8.34
C ASP A 134 -1.11 -8.30 8.11
N GLN A 135 -0.91 -7.58 9.20
CA GLN A 135 -0.12 -6.35 9.26
C GLN A 135 1.00 -6.57 10.28
N PRO A 136 2.22 -6.95 9.87
CA PRO A 136 3.28 -7.42 10.78
C PRO A 136 3.58 -6.51 11.97
N VAL A 137 3.40 -5.19 11.79
CA VAL A 137 3.61 -4.20 12.88
C VAL A 137 2.34 -3.87 13.68
N LYS A 138 1.15 -4.28 13.22
CA LYS A 138 -0.14 -3.96 13.86
C LYS A 138 -0.81 -5.19 14.43
N GLY A 139 -0.73 -6.32 13.73
CA GLY A 139 -1.35 -7.59 14.11
C GLY A 139 -2.12 -8.23 12.96
N THR A 140 -2.98 -9.19 13.29
CA THR A 140 -3.78 -9.95 12.33
C THR A 140 -5.27 -9.82 12.60
N ALA A 141 -6.08 -10.07 11.56
CA ALA A 141 -7.52 -10.21 11.67
C ALA A 141 -8.01 -11.37 10.82
N ASP A 142 -8.94 -12.16 11.35
CA ASP A 142 -9.62 -13.27 10.70
C ASP A 142 -11.13 -13.09 10.83
N GLY A 143 -11.90 -13.45 9.77
CA GLY A 143 -13.36 -13.38 9.78
C GLY A 143 -13.97 -13.92 8.49
N ASP A 144 -15.29 -13.96 8.43
CA ASP A 144 -15.97 -14.31 7.19
C ASP A 144 -15.89 -13.19 6.15
N LYS A 145 -15.87 -11.94 6.63
CA LYS A 145 -15.73 -10.74 5.83
C LYS A 145 -14.89 -9.71 6.57
N LEU A 146 -13.87 -9.20 5.91
CA LEU A 146 -13.05 -8.09 6.36
C LEU A 146 -13.14 -6.96 5.34
N THR A 147 -13.39 -5.73 5.80
CA THR A 147 -13.37 -4.53 4.96
C THR A 147 -12.17 -3.69 5.38
N TYR A 148 -11.28 -3.44 4.46
CA TYR A 148 -10.04 -2.69 4.67
C TYR A 148 -10.07 -1.41 3.86
N ASN A 149 -9.89 -0.26 4.53
CA ASN A 149 -9.70 1.01 3.88
C ASN A 149 -8.22 1.17 3.50
N THR A 150 -7.95 1.25 2.19
CA THR A 150 -6.57 1.35 1.68
C THR A 150 -5.97 2.75 1.85
N LYS A 151 -6.78 3.76 2.20
CA LYS A 151 -6.35 5.13 2.40
C LYS A 151 -5.82 5.39 3.81
N ASP A 152 -6.56 4.98 4.82
CA ASP A 152 -6.26 5.26 6.22
C ASP A 152 -5.89 4.02 7.04
N SER A 153 -5.84 2.86 6.39
CA SER A 153 -5.52 1.56 6.99
C SER A 153 -6.50 1.13 8.10
N THR A 154 -7.72 1.66 8.09
CA THR A 154 -8.78 1.21 9.00
C THR A 154 -9.38 -0.11 8.51
N MET A 155 -9.90 -0.90 9.43
CA MET A 155 -10.45 -2.21 9.14
C MET A 155 -11.69 -2.48 9.98
N THR A 156 -12.69 -3.13 9.37
CA THR A 156 -13.85 -3.70 10.06
C THR A 156 -13.96 -5.18 9.71
N GLY A 157 -14.45 -5.97 10.66
CA GLY A 157 -14.64 -7.42 10.50
C GLY A 157 -16.05 -7.84 10.87
N GLU A 158 -16.61 -8.78 10.10
CA GLU A 158 -17.92 -9.38 10.31
C GLU A 158 -17.79 -10.92 10.24
N SER A 159 -18.58 -11.61 11.04
CA SER A 159 -18.72 -13.06 10.96
C SER A 159 -20.20 -13.43 10.88
N ASN A 160 -20.54 -14.22 9.86
CA ASN A 160 -21.91 -14.69 9.61
C ASN A 160 -22.01 -16.21 9.83
N SER A 161 -20.89 -16.93 9.97
CA SER A 161 -20.84 -18.40 10.15
C SER A 161 -21.02 -18.85 11.58
N GLY A 162 -21.12 -17.89 12.55
CA GLY A 162 -21.16 -18.18 13.98
C GLY A 162 -19.77 -18.32 14.63
N ALA A 163 -18.69 -18.38 13.85
CA ALA A 163 -17.34 -18.26 14.37
C ALA A 163 -17.04 -16.76 14.66
N PRO A 164 -16.42 -16.40 15.78
CA PRO A 164 -16.13 -15.00 16.08
C PRO A 164 -15.08 -14.43 15.12
N VAL A 165 -15.10 -13.11 14.89
CA VAL A 165 -13.96 -12.40 14.32
C VAL A 165 -12.81 -12.50 15.33
N HIS A 166 -11.65 -12.91 14.87
CA HIS A 166 -10.45 -13.02 15.68
C HIS A 166 -9.44 -11.93 15.30
N MET A 167 -8.90 -11.22 16.29
CA MET A 167 -7.87 -10.21 16.09
C MET A 167 -6.71 -10.40 17.07
N THR A 168 -5.50 -10.21 16.59
CA THR A 168 -4.31 -10.09 17.43
C THR A 168 -3.73 -8.70 17.30
N PHE A 169 -3.07 -8.21 18.32
CA PHE A 169 -2.37 -6.92 18.32
C PHE A 169 -0.92 -7.13 18.72
N GLN A 170 0.01 -6.46 18.02
CA GLN A 170 1.40 -6.48 18.41
C GLN A 170 1.63 -5.60 19.65
N PRO A 171 2.35 -6.09 20.68
CA PRO A 171 2.73 -5.25 21.81
C PRO A 171 3.73 -4.18 21.41
N LYS A 172 3.69 -3.01 22.06
CA LYS A 172 4.50 -1.81 21.72
C LYS A 172 6.03 -2.01 21.68
N ASN A 173 6.57 -3.13 22.16
CA ASN A 173 8.01 -3.35 22.36
C ASN A 173 8.51 -4.71 21.85
N THR A 174 8.02 -5.22 20.75
CA THR A 174 8.65 -6.39 20.14
C THR A 174 9.73 -5.95 19.16
N THR A 175 10.99 -6.05 19.57
CA THR A 175 12.10 -6.29 18.63
C THR A 175 11.71 -7.51 17.81
N PRO A 176 11.80 -7.48 16.46
CA PRO A 176 11.47 -8.65 15.65
C PRO A 176 12.27 -9.85 16.17
N ALA A 177 11.58 -10.94 16.49
CA ALA A 177 12.25 -12.16 16.89
C ALA A 177 13.19 -12.58 15.75
N ALA A 178 14.49 -12.63 16.04
CA ALA A 178 15.49 -13.12 15.11
C ALA A 178 15.03 -14.50 14.63
N ALA A 179 15.03 -14.71 13.31
CA ALA A 179 14.72 -15.99 12.71
C ALA A 179 15.56 -17.08 13.41
N PRO A 180 15.00 -18.28 13.70
CA PRO A 180 15.74 -19.33 14.36
C PRO A 180 16.98 -19.66 13.55
N ALA A 181 18.15 -19.50 14.16
CA ALA A 181 19.42 -19.87 13.56
C ALA A 181 19.37 -21.36 13.21
N ASN A 182 19.57 -21.65 11.94
CA ASN A 182 19.69 -23.03 11.45
C ASN A 182 20.88 -23.70 12.19
N PRO A 183 20.70 -24.82 12.91
CA PRO A 183 21.81 -25.47 13.57
C PRO A 183 22.79 -25.98 12.50
N ALA A 184 24.00 -25.43 12.52
CA ALA A 184 25.09 -25.84 11.66
C ALA A 184 25.27 -27.35 11.74
N ALA A 185 25.31 -28.01 10.57
CA ALA A 185 25.66 -29.40 10.43
C ALA A 185 27.00 -29.67 11.12
N SER A 186 26.98 -30.52 12.12
CA SER A 186 28.20 -31.02 12.77
C SER A 186 28.92 -31.95 11.82
N ASP A 187 30.07 -31.54 11.31
CA ASP A 187 31.06 -32.35 10.63
C ASP A 187 31.52 -33.47 11.55
N THR A 188 31.02 -34.66 11.35
CA THR A 188 31.54 -35.90 11.94
C THR A 188 32.71 -36.38 11.09
N LYS A 189 33.92 -35.95 11.45
CA LYS A 189 35.16 -36.58 10.95
C LYS A 189 35.37 -37.89 11.70
N LYS A 190 35.27 -39.01 11.01
CA LYS A 190 35.61 -40.36 11.49
C LYS A 190 37.09 -40.68 11.16
N PRO A 191 37.80 -41.39 12.06
CA PRO A 191 39.18 -41.72 11.93
C PRO A 191 39.53 -42.67 10.81
#